data_d3b766c831ce6514287555705be5f645
#
_entry.id   d3b766c831ce6514287555705be5f645
#
_cell.length_a   1.000
_cell.length_b   1.000
_cell.length_c   1.000
_cell.angle_alpha   90.00
_cell.angle_beta   90.00
_cell.angle_gamma   90.00
#
_symmetry.space_group_name_H-M   'P 1'
#
loop_
_entity.id
_entity.type
_entity.pdbx_description
1 polymer ?
#
loop_
_entity_poly.entity_id
_entity_poly.type
_entity_poly.pdbx_seq_one_letter_code
_entity_poly.pdbx_strand_id
1 'polypeptide(L)'
;MANTTDREDLRTRAKRRADMESSTFVSDAEWNDYINQGNSELYDILVTKYEDFFVKSTTFADNRSDGIYNIGTTIITDNDVYKILGLDVSEGGSTIRMKKFSFAERNMYDNSVATLSGYRWHYQGNTIRIIPPDSKKTITVWYIPETAVLSADGTAIEPVINRGWEEYIVIYAARKALLKEESDVSMLDKELAQMSRKIQEFAGNREAGESGKIIDVNQGTSNRWHNY
;
A
#
# COMPACT_ATOMS: atom_id res chain seq x y z
N MET A 1 19.48 -9.39 17.58
CA MET A 1 18.89 -8.03 17.61
C MET A 1 18.55 -7.69 16.19
N ALA A 2 17.30 -7.33 15.90
CA ALA A 2 16.97 -6.81 14.59
C ALA A 2 17.72 -5.49 14.41
N ASN A 3 18.53 -5.38 13.37
CA ASN A 3 19.21 -4.14 13.02
C ASN A 3 18.13 -3.20 12.49
N THR A 4 17.63 -2.31 13.32
CA THR A 4 16.61 -1.32 12.92
C THR A 4 17.36 -0.13 12.35
N THR A 5 17.34 -0.02 11.02
CA THR A 5 17.85 1.16 10.32
C THR A 5 16.89 2.32 10.57
N ASP A 6 17.40 3.44 11.02
CA ASP A 6 16.63 4.65 11.27
C ASP A 6 17.01 5.78 10.30
N ARG A 7 16.32 6.93 10.41
CA ARG A 7 16.55 8.07 9.52
C ARG A 7 17.97 8.62 9.64
N GLU A 8 18.55 8.66 10.85
CA GLU A 8 19.91 9.17 11.08
C GLU A 8 20.96 8.27 10.43
N ASP A 9 20.79 6.94 10.54
CA ASP A 9 21.68 5.97 9.88
C ASP A 9 21.60 6.13 8.35
N LEU A 10 20.38 6.22 7.79
CA LEU A 10 20.19 6.44 6.36
C LEU A 10 20.85 7.74 5.88
N ARG A 11 20.72 8.83 6.63
CA ARG A 11 21.34 10.12 6.33
C ARG A 11 22.86 10.02 6.35
N THR A 12 23.42 9.37 7.35
CA THR A 12 24.87 9.18 7.49
C THR A 12 25.41 8.36 6.32
N ARG A 13 24.75 7.27 5.96
CA ARG A 13 25.13 6.41 4.82
C ARG A 13 25.02 7.16 3.50
N ALA A 14 23.96 7.94 3.30
CA ALA A 14 23.76 8.74 2.08
C ALA A 14 24.82 9.82 1.91
N LYS A 15 25.20 10.53 3.00
CA LYS A 15 26.29 11.51 3.00
C LYS A 15 27.63 10.87 2.62
N ARG A 16 27.95 9.70 3.19
CA ARG A 16 29.16 8.93 2.81
C ARG A 16 29.14 8.52 1.35
N ARG A 17 27.99 8.08 0.87
CA ARG A 17 27.83 7.63 -0.52
C ARG A 17 28.04 8.77 -1.53
N ALA A 18 27.68 9.99 -1.16
CA ALA A 18 27.85 11.19 -1.96
C ALA A 18 29.21 11.90 -1.73
N ASP A 19 30.08 11.39 -0.84
CA ASP A 19 31.31 12.05 -0.40
C ASP A 19 31.07 13.46 0.19
N MET A 20 29.95 13.62 0.89
CA MET A 20 29.47 14.89 1.45
C MET A 20 29.39 14.88 2.99
N GLU A 21 30.18 14.05 3.68
CA GLU A 21 30.12 13.92 5.15
C GLU A 21 30.34 15.25 5.89
N SER A 22 31.26 16.06 5.38
CA SER A 22 31.60 17.38 5.98
C SER A 22 31.03 18.55 5.22
N SER A 23 30.24 18.30 4.16
CA SER A 23 29.67 19.34 3.34
C SER A 23 28.42 19.95 3.98
N THR A 24 28.32 21.28 3.95
CA THR A 24 27.11 22.02 4.35
C THR A 24 26.26 22.46 3.16
N PHE A 25 26.64 22.05 1.93
CA PHE A 25 25.94 22.42 0.70
C PHE A 25 24.51 21.89 0.65
N VAL A 26 24.30 20.67 1.16
CA VAL A 26 22.98 20.08 1.38
C VAL A 26 22.72 20.06 2.88
N SER A 27 21.68 20.75 3.32
CA SER A 27 21.31 20.80 4.74
C SER A 27 20.74 19.46 5.23
N ASP A 28 20.76 19.21 6.54
CA ASP A 28 20.17 17.98 7.12
C ASP A 28 18.66 17.88 6.84
N ALA A 29 17.96 19.01 6.75
CA ALA A 29 16.56 19.04 6.37
C ALA A 29 16.35 18.53 4.95
N GLU A 30 17.16 18.98 3.99
CA GLU A 30 17.09 18.51 2.59
C GLU A 30 17.45 17.02 2.47
N TRP A 31 18.48 16.55 3.24
CA TRP A 31 18.79 15.13 3.32
C TRP A 31 17.59 14.31 3.82
N ASN A 32 16.90 14.80 4.85
CA ASN A 32 15.72 14.13 5.38
C ASN A 32 14.58 14.08 4.35
N ASP A 33 14.40 15.15 3.56
CA ASP A 33 13.43 15.19 2.47
C ASP A 33 13.78 14.18 1.37
N TYR A 34 15.04 14.07 0.98
CA TYR A 34 15.48 13.09 -0.01
C TYR A 34 15.30 11.65 0.48
N ILE A 35 15.56 11.39 1.77
CA ILE A 35 15.34 10.10 2.39
C ILE A 35 13.84 9.74 2.40
N ASN A 36 12.98 10.67 2.77
CA ASN A 36 11.52 10.43 2.76
C ASN A 36 10.99 10.21 1.35
N GLN A 37 11.48 10.96 0.36
CA GLN A 37 11.15 10.70 -1.05
C GLN A 37 11.59 9.30 -1.50
N GLY A 38 12.82 8.91 -1.17
CA GLY A 38 13.34 7.57 -1.46
C GLY A 38 12.55 6.46 -0.76
N ASN A 39 12.11 6.70 0.47
CA ASN A 39 11.27 5.78 1.22
C ASN A 39 9.89 5.59 0.56
N SER A 40 9.25 6.69 0.12
CA SER A 40 7.97 6.62 -0.59
C SER A 40 8.10 5.89 -1.92
N GLU A 41 9.16 6.15 -2.69
CA GLU A 41 9.37 5.49 -3.98
C GLU A 41 9.65 3.99 -3.84
N LEU A 42 10.45 3.61 -2.84
CA LEU A 42 10.67 2.20 -2.52
C LEU A 42 9.37 1.53 -2.06
N TYR A 43 8.56 2.22 -1.27
CA TYR A 43 7.27 1.72 -0.81
C TYR A 43 6.32 1.45 -1.99
N ASP A 44 6.23 2.37 -2.96
CA ASP A 44 5.43 2.20 -4.17
C ASP A 44 5.85 0.96 -4.99
N ILE A 45 7.16 0.74 -5.12
CA ILE A 45 7.69 -0.46 -5.79
C ILE A 45 7.26 -1.73 -5.04
N LEU A 46 7.38 -1.71 -3.72
CA LEU A 46 7.05 -2.86 -2.87
C LEU A 46 5.56 -3.16 -2.87
N VAL A 47 4.70 -2.16 -2.64
CA VAL A 47 3.24 -2.32 -2.63
C VAL A 47 2.72 -2.83 -3.97
N THR A 48 3.28 -2.34 -5.07
CA THR A 48 2.87 -2.79 -6.43
C THR A 48 3.12 -4.28 -6.64
N LYS A 49 4.11 -4.86 -5.95
CA LYS A 49 4.50 -6.28 -6.10
C LYS A 49 4.04 -7.18 -4.95
N TYR A 50 3.84 -6.62 -3.77
CA TYR A 50 3.51 -7.34 -2.53
C TYR A 50 2.27 -6.76 -1.86
N GLU A 51 1.23 -6.50 -2.63
CA GLU A 51 0.01 -5.88 -2.13
C GLU A 51 -0.47 -6.55 -0.82
N ASP A 52 -0.59 -7.87 -0.83
CA ASP A 52 -1.11 -8.64 0.30
C ASP A 52 -0.28 -8.53 1.58
N PHE A 53 1.02 -8.27 1.45
CA PHE A 53 1.89 -8.12 2.62
C PHE A 53 1.60 -6.84 3.42
N PHE A 54 1.15 -5.78 2.75
CA PHE A 54 0.87 -4.47 3.35
C PHE A 54 -0.58 -4.30 3.79
N VAL A 55 -1.42 -5.32 3.59
CA VAL A 55 -2.83 -5.25 3.93
C VAL A 55 -3.02 -5.11 5.43
N LYS A 56 -3.74 -4.07 5.82
CA LYS A 56 -4.25 -3.87 7.18
C LYS A 56 -5.77 -3.85 7.17
N SER A 57 -6.37 -4.06 8.33
CA SER A 57 -7.80 -3.94 8.48
C SER A 57 -8.17 -3.14 9.72
N THR A 58 -9.27 -2.43 9.63
CA THR A 58 -9.92 -1.78 10.77
C THR A 58 -11.41 -2.01 10.72
N THR A 59 -12.07 -1.91 11.88
CA THR A 59 -13.51 -2.12 12.00
C THR A 59 -14.20 -0.89 12.54
N PHE A 60 -15.42 -0.63 12.06
CA PHE A 60 -16.31 0.40 12.61
C PHE A 60 -17.76 -0.06 12.54
N ALA A 61 -18.62 0.59 13.32
CA ALA A 61 -20.06 0.33 13.29
C ALA A 61 -20.75 1.22 12.27
N ASP A 62 -21.57 0.62 11.39
CA ASP A 62 -22.43 1.36 10.46
C ASP A 62 -23.66 1.88 11.21
N ASN A 63 -23.54 3.09 11.76
CA ASN A 63 -24.55 3.72 12.59
C ASN A 63 -24.98 5.13 12.13
N ARG A 64 -24.58 5.53 10.92
CA ARG A 64 -24.91 6.82 10.34
C ARG A 64 -26.07 6.71 9.35
N SER A 65 -27.06 7.57 9.53
CA SER A 65 -28.25 7.60 8.66
C SER A 65 -27.95 8.03 7.22
N ASP A 66 -26.84 8.73 6.98
CA ASP A 66 -26.37 9.12 5.65
C ASP A 66 -25.47 8.06 5.00
N GLY A 67 -25.01 7.07 5.78
CA GLY A 67 -24.09 6.04 5.32
C GLY A 67 -22.72 6.55 4.83
N ILE A 68 -22.35 7.80 5.19
CA ILE A 68 -21.13 8.46 4.72
C ILE A 68 -20.10 8.52 5.86
N TYR A 69 -18.93 7.98 5.62
CA TYR A 69 -17.85 7.86 6.61
C TYR A 69 -16.57 8.50 6.06
N ASN A 70 -16.01 9.43 6.83
CA ASN A 70 -14.73 10.04 6.49
C ASN A 70 -13.58 9.12 6.87
N ILE A 71 -12.66 8.93 5.93
CA ILE A 71 -11.36 8.34 6.19
C ILE A 71 -10.49 9.39 6.86
N GLY A 72 -9.72 8.97 7.87
CA GLY A 72 -8.87 9.88 8.64
C GLY A 72 -9.51 10.47 9.89
N THR A 73 -10.84 10.45 10.02
CA THR A 73 -11.50 10.95 11.22
C THR A 73 -12.46 9.95 11.84
N THR A 74 -13.08 9.09 11.04
CA THR A 74 -14.13 8.18 11.50
C THR A 74 -13.73 6.71 11.42
N ILE A 75 -13.01 6.34 10.35
CA ILE A 75 -12.69 4.93 10.08
C ILE A 75 -11.22 4.64 10.37
N ILE A 76 -10.31 5.40 9.78
CA ILE A 76 -8.87 5.26 9.91
C ILE A 76 -8.37 6.60 10.42
N THR A 77 -7.92 6.65 11.66
CA THR A 77 -7.67 7.91 12.38
C THR A 77 -6.42 8.65 11.89
N ASP A 78 -5.55 7.98 11.17
CA ASP A 78 -4.21 8.50 10.83
C ASP A 78 -4.08 9.07 9.41
N ASN A 79 -5.16 9.23 8.66
CA ASN A 79 -5.19 9.69 7.25
C ASN A 79 -4.35 8.86 6.26
N ASP A 80 -3.81 7.74 6.71
CA ASP A 80 -2.74 7.03 6.04
C ASP A 80 -3.29 5.91 5.16
N VAL A 81 -4.10 6.27 4.15
CA VAL A 81 -4.65 5.28 3.22
C VAL A 81 -4.08 5.45 1.83
N TYR A 82 -3.18 4.57 1.46
CA TYR A 82 -2.67 4.44 0.11
C TYR A 82 -3.74 3.87 -0.84
N LYS A 83 -4.43 2.78 -0.42
CA LYS A 83 -5.42 2.10 -1.25
C LYS A 83 -6.45 1.35 -0.41
N ILE A 84 -7.73 1.43 -0.78
CA ILE A 84 -8.78 0.58 -0.22
C ILE A 84 -8.97 -0.64 -1.11
N LEU A 85 -8.88 -1.83 -0.52
CA LEU A 85 -9.01 -3.12 -1.22
C LEU A 85 -10.46 -3.60 -1.23
N GLY A 86 -11.16 -3.43 -0.12
CA GLY A 86 -12.54 -3.87 0.00
C GLY A 86 -13.14 -3.62 1.37
N LEU A 87 -14.43 -3.85 1.45
CA LEU A 87 -15.19 -3.80 2.69
C LEU A 87 -15.95 -5.11 2.88
N ASP A 88 -16.00 -5.55 4.13
CA ASP A 88 -16.79 -6.70 4.56
C ASP A 88 -17.78 -6.27 5.63
N VAL A 89 -18.96 -6.88 5.66
CA VAL A 89 -19.96 -6.69 6.70
C VAL A 89 -20.11 -7.95 7.53
N SER A 90 -20.16 -7.81 8.84
CA SER A 90 -20.47 -8.91 9.77
C SER A 90 -21.97 -9.02 9.98
N GLU A 91 -22.54 -10.17 9.61
CA GLU A 91 -23.98 -10.46 9.79
C GLU A 91 -24.21 -11.90 10.27
N GLY A 92 -24.89 -12.04 11.40
CA GLY A 92 -25.25 -13.36 11.93
C GLY A 92 -24.08 -14.30 12.20
N GLY A 93 -22.89 -13.77 12.51
CA GLY A 93 -21.67 -14.56 12.73
C GLY A 93 -20.92 -14.90 11.45
N SER A 94 -21.41 -14.46 10.30
CA SER A 94 -20.76 -14.62 9.00
C SER A 94 -20.19 -13.30 8.50
N THR A 95 -19.11 -13.36 7.73
CA THR A 95 -18.51 -12.19 7.06
C THR A 95 -18.89 -12.22 5.59
N ILE A 96 -19.52 -11.16 5.11
CA ILE A 96 -20.00 -11.02 3.74
C ILE A 96 -19.24 -9.90 3.06
N ARG A 97 -18.62 -10.20 1.92
CA ARG A 97 -17.94 -9.19 1.11
C ARG A 97 -18.94 -8.21 0.49
N MET A 98 -18.73 -6.93 0.71
CA MET A 98 -19.53 -5.87 0.12
C MET A 98 -19.13 -5.64 -1.34
N LYS A 99 -20.12 -5.42 -2.21
CA LYS A 99 -19.86 -5.12 -3.63
C LYS A 99 -19.58 -3.62 -3.81
N LYS A 100 -18.51 -3.29 -4.52
CA LYS A 100 -18.24 -1.91 -4.92
C LYS A 100 -19.20 -1.51 -6.05
N PHE A 101 -19.78 -0.29 -5.99
CA PHE A 101 -20.50 0.30 -7.09
C PHE A 101 -19.74 1.50 -7.69
N SER A 102 -19.97 1.76 -8.95
CA SER A 102 -19.33 2.87 -9.66
C SER A 102 -20.05 4.19 -9.41
N PHE A 103 -19.36 5.32 -9.60
CA PHE A 103 -19.98 6.65 -9.49
C PHE A 103 -21.14 6.84 -10.47
N ALA A 104 -21.10 6.19 -11.65
CA ALA A 104 -22.18 6.23 -12.63
C ALA A 104 -23.48 5.60 -12.10
N GLU A 105 -23.36 4.61 -11.21
CA GLU A 105 -24.49 3.89 -10.62
C GLU A 105 -25.05 4.56 -9.34
N ARG A 106 -24.51 5.72 -8.93
CA ARG A 106 -24.84 6.37 -7.65
C ARG A 106 -26.34 6.65 -7.44
N ASN A 107 -27.07 6.92 -8.52
CA ASN A 107 -28.51 7.19 -8.46
C ASN A 107 -29.38 5.92 -8.46
N MET A 108 -28.80 4.77 -8.83
CA MET A 108 -29.48 3.47 -8.80
C MET A 108 -29.58 2.89 -7.40
N TYR A 109 -28.68 3.34 -6.50
CA TYR A 109 -28.60 2.87 -5.12
C TYR A 109 -29.02 3.99 -4.18
N ASP A 110 -30.28 4.37 -4.24
CA ASP A 110 -30.92 5.22 -3.25
C ASP A 110 -31.28 4.39 -2.01
N ASN A 111 -31.40 5.04 -0.86
CA ASN A 111 -31.63 4.41 0.45
C ASN A 111 -32.81 3.44 0.49
N SER A 112 -33.80 3.62 -0.36
CA SER A 112 -35.01 2.79 -0.43
C SER A 112 -34.86 1.47 -1.21
N VAL A 113 -33.87 1.35 -2.10
CA VAL A 113 -33.68 0.17 -2.98
C VAL A 113 -32.58 -0.76 -2.47
N ALA A 114 -31.78 -0.30 -1.55
CA ALA A 114 -30.58 -0.98 -1.07
C ALA A 114 -30.83 -2.33 -0.40
N THR A 115 -32.00 -2.52 0.23
CA THR A 115 -32.37 -3.77 0.91
C THR A 115 -32.52 -4.97 -0.01
N LEU A 116 -32.80 -4.76 -1.30
CA LEU A 116 -32.97 -5.84 -2.28
C LEU A 116 -31.67 -6.24 -2.97
N SER A 117 -30.64 -5.38 -2.99
CA SER A 117 -29.41 -5.60 -3.74
C SER A 117 -28.19 -6.04 -2.91
N GLY A 118 -28.36 -6.21 -1.60
CA GLY A 118 -27.29 -6.54 -0.66
C GLY A 118 -26.37 -5.34 -0.34
N TYR A 119 -25.36 -5.59 0.49
CA TYR A 119 -24.44 -4.55 0.95
C TYR A 119 -23.52 -4.09 -0.18
N ARG A 120 -23.41 -2.75 -0.31
CA ARG A 120 -22.59 -2.09 -1.32
C ARG A 120 -21.82 -0.91 -0.75
N TRP A 121 -20.75 -0.55 -1.39
CA TRP A 121 -19.94 0.58 -0.99
C TRP A 121 -19.36 1.33 -2.18
N HIS A 122 -19.04 2.59 -1.99
CA HIS A 122 -18.39 3.45 -2.95
C HIS A 122 -17.38 4.36 -2.25
N TYR A 123 -16.23 4.57 -2.89
CA TYR A 123 -15.20 5.48 -2.41
C TYR A 123 -15.18 6.74 -3.27
N GLN A 124 -15.30 7.90 -2.64
CA GLN A 124 -15.30 9.19 -3.31
C GLN A 124 -14.56 10.24 -2.48
N GLY A 125 -13.47 10.80 -3.05
CA GLY A 125 -12.60 11.70 -2.32
C GLY A 125 -12.05 11.03 -1.07
N ASN A 126 -12.27 11.62 0.10
CA ASN A 126 -11.85 11.05 1.39
C ASN A 126 -13.02 10.41 2.17
N THR A 127 -14.06 9.94 1.46
CA THR A 127 -15.25 9.34 2.07
C THR A 127 -15.58 7.98 1.50
N ILE A 128 -16.11 7.11 2.35
CA ILE A 128 -16.74 5.85 1.97
C ILE A 128 -18.25 6.00 2.18
N ARG A 129 -19.01 5.74 1.13
CA ARG A 129 -20.48 5.62 1.22
C ARG A 129 -20.85 4.15 1.28
N ILE A 130 -21.73 3.80 2.24
CA ILE A 130 -22.23 2.45 2.48
C ILE A 130 -23.73 2.42 2.22
N ILE A 131 -24.20 1.34 1.62
CA ILE A 131 -25.61 1.09 1.30
C ILE A 131 -25.94 -0.37 1.69
N PRO A 132 -27.04 -0.60 2.43
CA PRO A 132 -27.93 0.38 3.07
C PRO A 132 -27.22 1.13 4.21
N PRO A 133 -27.56 2.41 4.44
CA PRO A 133 -27.02 3.16 5.58
C PRO A 133 -27.64 2.69 6.89
N ASP A 134 -26.97 2.98 7.99
CA ASP A 134 -27.47 2.71 9.35
C ASP A 134 -27.85 1.25 9.59
N SER A 135 -27.12 0.32 8.99
CA SER A 135 -27.40 -1.12 9.08
C SER A 135 -27.21 -1.69 10.50
N LYS A 136 -26.55 -0.93 11.39
CA LYS A 136 -26.16 -1.34 12.75
C LYS A 136 -25.21 -2.55 12.75
N LYS A 137 -24.56 -2.80 11.65
CA LYS A 137 -23.60 -3.90 11.49
C LYS A 137 -22.17 -3.41 11.69
N THR A 138 -21.28 -4.32 11.98
CA THR A 138 -19.84 -4.06 12.00
C THR A 138 -19.31 -4.20 10.59
N ILE A 139 -18.63 -3.16 10.13
CA ILE A 139 -17.95 -3.12 8.82
C ILE A 139 -16.46 -3.25 9.05
N THR A 140 -15.80 -4.12 8.30
CA THR A 140 -14.35 -4.25 8.23
C THR A 140 -13.86 -3.61 6.94
N VAL A 141 -12.93 -2.68 7.04
CA VAL A 141 -12.23 -2.08 5.89
C VAL A 141 -10.88 -2.74 5.75
N TRP A 142 -10.59 -3.24 4.55
CA TRP A 142 -9.29 -3.76 4.15
C TRP A 142 -8.58 -2.71 3.32
N TYR A 143 -7.41 -2.29 3.74
CA TYR A 143 -6.69 -1.21 3.11
C TYR A 143 -5.18 -1.40 3.19
N ILE A 144 -4.47 -0.69 2.33
CA ILE A 144 -3.03 -0.52 2.40
C ILE A 144 -2.79 0.87 2.98
N PRO A 145 -2.03 1.01 4.07
CA PRO A 145 -1.64 2.31 4.60
C PRO A 145 -0.65 3.01 3.67
N GLU A 146 -0.49 4.31 3.80
CA GLU A 146 0.65 5.03 3.26
C GLU A 146 1.92 4.67 4.05
N THR A 147 3.08 4.92 3.46
CA THR A 147 4.35 4.76 4.18
C THR A 147 4.50 5.85 5.24
N ALA A 148 4.99 5.46 6.40
CA ALA A 148 5.23 6.42 7.47
C ALA A 148 6.33 7.42 7.08
N VAL A 149 6.07 8.72 7.33
CA VAL A 149 7.09 9.75 7.21
C VAL A 149 8.10 9.58 8.35
N LEU A 150 9.37 9.52 8.02
CA LEU A 150 10.46 9.48 8.99
C LEU A 150 10.64 10.87 9.59
N SER A 151 9.84 11.20 10.60
CA SER A 151 9.70 12.57 11.13
C SER A 151 10.83 12.98 12.07
N ALA A 152 11.49 12.03 12.74
CA ALA A 152 12.56 12.29 13.70
C ALA A 152 13.73 11.32 13.50
N ASP A 153 14.92 11.73 13.94
CA ASP A 153 16.05 10.81 14.08
C ASP A 153 15.68 9.71 15.08
N GLY A 154 16.07 8.48 14.82
CA GLY A 154 15.60 7.30 15.56
C GLY A 154 14.24 6.75 15.10
N THR A 155 13.53 7.40 14.16
CA THR A 155 12.37 6.79 13.52
C THR A 155 12.84 5.67 12.59
N ALA A 156 12.53 4.43 12.96
CA ALA A 156 12.90 3.25 12.19
C ALA A 156 12.04 3.12 10.93
N ILE A 157 12.65 2.64 9.84
CA ILE A 157 11.93 2.25 8.65
C ILE A 157 11.09 0.98 8.89
N GLU A 158 10.07 0.77 8.08
CA GLU A 158 9.24 -0.43 8.14
C GLU A 158 10.09 -1.71 8.05
N PRO A 159 9.83 -2.74 8.90
CA PRO A 159 10.66 -3.95 8.96
C PRO A 159 10.76 -4.71 7.64
N VAL A 160 9.78 -4.57 6.77
CA VAL A 160 9.78 -5.20 5.44
C VAL A 160 10.81 -4.56 4.52
N ILE A 161 11.07 -3.27 4.70
CA ILE A 161 12.06 -2.50 3.95
C ILE A 161 13.47 -2.81 4.47
N ASN A 162 13.59 -3.11 5.75
CA ASN A 162 14.86 -3.33 6.46
C ASN A 162 15.49 -4.72 6.20
N ARG A 163 15.54 -5.17 4.95
CA ARG A 163 16.16 -6.45 4.54
C ARG A 163 17.23 -6.29 3.47
N GLY A 164 17.98 -5.20 3.52
CA GLY A 164 18.96 -4.83 2.52
C GLY A 164 18.38 -3.96 1.41
N TRP A 165 17.06 -3.67 1.42
CA TRP A 165 16.42 -2.78 0.47
C TRP A 165 16.51 -1.31 0.87
N GLU A 166 16.84 -1.04 2.13
CA GLU A 166 17.14 0.30 2.62
C GLU A 166 18.28 0.97 1.85
N GLU A 167 19.15 0.19 1.21
CA GLU A 167 20.20 0.74 0.34
C GLU A 167 19.64 1.51 -0.84
N TYR A 168 18.43 1.16 -1.32
CA TYR A 168 17.72 1.93 -2.33
C TYR A 168 17.52 3.38 -1.88
N ILE A 169 17.08 3.59 -0.64
CA ILE A 169 16.86 4.91 -0.06
C ILE A 169 18.17 5.68 0.02
N VAL A 170 19.26 5.02 0.44
CA VAL A 170 20.60 5.60 0.53
C VAL A 170 21.09 6.09 -0.83
N ILE A 171 20.99 5.24 -1.86
CA ILE A 171 21.41 5.56 -3.22
C ILE A 171 20.54 6.70 -3.79
N TYR A 172 19.23 6.64 -3.57
CA TYR A 172 18.29 7.66 -4.01
C TYR A 172 18.62 9.03 -3.42
N ALA A 173 18.85 9.11 -2.11
CA ALA A 173 19.19 10.36 -1.43
C ALA A 173 20.56 10.91 -1.87
N ALA A 174 21.56 10.04 -2.00
CA ALA A 174 22.89 10.43 -2.52
C ALA A 174 22.80 10.98 -3.94
N ARG A 175 22.04 10.32 -4.81
CA ARG A 175 21.76 10.79 -6.17
C ARG A 175 21.14 12.18 -6.22
N LYS A 176 20.13 12.44 -5.37
CA LYS A 176 19.49 13.76 -5.29
C LYS A 176 20.46 14.85 -4.86
N ALA A 177 21.32 14.56 -3.90
CA ALA A 177 22.33 15.50 -3.45
C ALA A 177 23.37 15.83 -4.53
N LEU A 178 23.89 14.81 -5.25
CA LEU A 178 24.82 14.98 -6.33
C LEU A 178 24.21 15.71 -7.54
N LEU A 179 22.91 15.48 -7.82
CA LEU A 179 22.18 16.26 -8.83
C LEU A 179 22.11 17.73 -8.48
N LYS A 180 21.93 18.08 -7.19
CA LYS A 180 21.93 19.47 -6.73
C LYS A 180 23.32 20.10 -6.91
N GLU A 181 24.38 19.32 -6.80
CA GLU A 181 25.76 19.74 -7.01
C GLU A 181 26.16 19.75 -8.50
N GLU A 182 25.27 19.38 -9.42
CA GLU A 182 25.54 19.23 -10.85
C GLU A 182 26.61 18.17 -11.20
N SER A 183 26.85 17.23 -10.30
CA SER A 183 27.77 16.11 -10.49
C SER A 183 27.18 14.98 -11.33
N ASP A 184 28.04 14.12 -11.92
CA ASP A 184 27.61 12.95 -12.68
C ASP A 184 27.00 11.88 -11.79
N VAL A 185 25.74 11.54 -12.04
CA VAL A 185 24.98 10.52 -11.31
C VAL A 185 24.75 9.23 -12.09
N SER A 186 25.38 9.08 -13.25
CA SER A 186 25.12 7.96 -14.17
C SER A 186 25.34 6.57 -13.54
N MET A 187 26.28 6.44 -12.60
CA MET A 187 26.53 5.21 -11.87
C MET A 187 25.42 4.91 -10.87
N LEU A 188 24.96 5.91 -10.12
CA LEU A 188 23.88 5.75 -9.15
C LEU A 188 22.55 5.42 -9.84
N ASP A 189 22.30 6.00 -11.03
CA ASP A 189 21.13 5.67 -11.84
C ASP A 189 21.11 4.19 -12.27
N LYS A 190 22.26 3.64 -12.67
CA LYS A 190 22.39 2.22 -12.99
C LYS A 190 22.17 1.34 -11.77
N GLU A 191 22.72 1.71 -10.62
CA GLU A 191 22.54 0.97 -9.38
C GLU A 191 21.08 0.97 -8.92
N LEU A 192 20.39 2.13 -8.94
CA LEU A 192 18.97 2.22 -8.63
C LEU A 192 18.13 1.33 -9.55
N ALA A 193 18.39 1.36 -10.86
CA ALA A 193 17.69 0.54 -11.83
C ALA A 193 17.92 -0.96 -11.58
N GLN A 194 19.15 -1.37 -11.28
CA GLN A 194 19.47 -2.76 -10.94
C GLN A 194 18.78 -3.20 -9.64
N MET A 195 18.79 -2.34 -8.63
CA MET A 195 18.17 -2.64 -7.35
C MET A 195 16.66 -2.73 -7.46
N SER A 196 16.03 -1.82 -8.20
CA SER A 196 14.59 -1.87 -8.50
C SER A 196 14.20 -3.18 -9.19
N ARG A 197 14.96 -3.62 -10.19
CA ARG A 197 14.74 -4.93 -10.85
C ARG A 197 14.87 -6.08 -9.85
N LYS A 198 15.93 -6.10 -9.05
CA LYS A 198 16.17 -7.13 -8.03
C LYS A 198 15.02 -7.20 -7.02
N ILE A 199 14.51 -6.06 -6.56
CA ILE A 199 13.37 -5.98 -5.65
C ILE A 199 12.13 -6.58 -6.34
N GLN A 200 11.85 -6.21 -7.58
CA GLN A 200 10.71 -6.71 -8.33
C GLN A 200 10.78 -8.22 -8.63
N GLU A 201 11.97 -8.76 -8.95
CA GLU A 201 12.20 -10.18 -9.18
C GLU A 201 12.07 -11.01 -7.89
N PHE A 202 12.64 -10.52 -6.80
CA PHE A 202 12.55 -11.19 -5.51
C PHE A 202 11.11 -11.21 -4.98
N ALA A 203 10.35 -10.19 -5.31
CA ALA A 203 8.95 -10.07 -5.02
C ALA A 203 8.12 -11.24 -5.59
N GLY A 204 8.30 -11.53 -6.87
CA GLY A 204 7.58 -12.62 -7.52
C GLY A 204 7.90 -14.01 -6.97
N ASN A 205 9.08 -14.18 -6.35
CA ASN A 205 9.49 -15.49 -5.80
C ASN A 205 8.99 -15.74 -4.37
N ARG A 206 8.47 -14.73 -3.67
CA ARG A 206 8.06 -14.88 -2.27
C ARG A 206 6.70 -15.59 -2.12
N GLU A 207 5.87 -15.55 -3.15
CA GLU A 207 4.59 -16.26 -3.25
C GLU A 207 4.67 -17.58 -4.01
N ALA A 208 5.86 -18.07 -4.28
CA ALA A 208 6.08 -19.34 -5.00
C ALA A 208 5.52 -20.61 -4.30
N GLY A 209 4.79 -20.45 -3.19
CA GLY A 209 4.09 -21.53 -2.48
C GLY A 209 2.77 -21.96 -3.13
N GLU A 210 2.14 -21.13 -3.94
CA GLU A 210 0.98 -21.52 -4.74
C GLU A 210 1.41 -21.83 -6.17
N SER A 211 1.65 -23.12 -6.43
CA SER A 211 1.74 -23.57 -7.83
C SER A 211 0.46 -23.19 -8.54
N GLY A 212 0.58 -22.39 -9.61
CA GLY A 212 -0.57 -21.99 -10.41
C GLY A 212 -1.41 -23.22 -10.75
N LYS A 213 -2.68 -23.21 -10.36
CA LYS A 213 -3.60 -24.29 -10.64
C LYS A 213 -3.77 -24.35 -12.16
N ILE A 214 -3.08 -25.29 -12.80
CA ILE A 214 -3.32 -25.57 -14.23
C ILE A 214 -4.73 -26.14 -14.31
N ILE A 215 -5.68 -25.31 -14.70
CA ILE A 215 -7.03 -25.75 -15.03
C ILE A 215 -6.95 -26.31 -16.43
N ASP A 216 -7.00 -27.64 -16.54
CA ASP A 216 -7.16 -28.30 -17.83
C ASP A 216 -8.55 -27.95 -18.39
N VAL A 217 -8.56 -27.04 -19.35
CA VAL A 217 -9.78 -26.54 -20.01
C VAL A 217 -10.50 -27.66 -20.79
N ASN A 218 -9.86 -28.80 -21.03
CA ASN A 218 -10.41 -29.93 -21.76
C ASN A 218 -11.16 -30.95 -20.91
N GLN A 219 -11.10 -30.87 -19.56
CA GLN A 219 -11.87 -31.79 -18.72
C GLN A 219 -13.37 -31.51 -18.67
N GLY A 220 -13.86 -30.42 -19.29
CA GLY A 220 -15.28 -30.06 -19.34
C GLY A 220 -16.12 -30.73 -20.44
N THR A 221 -15.54 -31.49 -21.35
CA THR A 221 -16.26 -32.01 -22.53
C THR A 221 -16.43 -33.53 -22.61
N SER A 222 -15.98 -34.32 -21.63
CA SER A 222 -16.01 -35.78 -21.74
C SER A 222 -17.14 -36.51 -21.02
N ASN A 223 -18.16 -35.82 -20.49
CA ASN A 223 -19.30 -36.50 -19.83
C ASN A 223 -20.66 -36.21 -20.49
N ARG A 224 -20.71 -36.34 -21.83
CA ARG A 224 -21.99 -36.35 -22.53
C ARG A 224 -22.04 -37.40 -23.66
N TRP A 225 -21.89 -38.66 -23.32
CA TRP A 225 -22.28 -39.76 -24.22
C TRP A 225 -22.16 -41.08 -23.46
N HIS A 226 -23.16 -41.45 -22.71
CA HIS A 226 -23.55 -42.84 -22.48
C HIS A 226 -24.84 -42.87 -21.70
N ASN A 227 -25.95 -42.80 -22.43
CA ASN A 227 -27.19 -43.44 -22.07
C ASN A 227 -27.83 -43.93 -23.36
N TYR A 228 -27.64 -45.18 -23.65
CA TYR A 228 -28.57 -46.07 -24.32
C TYR A 228 -28.82 -47.29 -23.47
#